data_dd13634663042b7cecf059ea782b7d02
#
_entry.id   dd13634663042b7cecf059ea782b7d02
#
_cell.length_a   1.000
_cell.length_b   1.000
_cell.length_c   1.000
_cell.angle_alpha   90.00
_cell.angle_beta   90.00
_cell.angle_gamma   90.00
#
_symmetry.space_group_name_H-M   'P 1'
#
loop_
_entity.id
_entity.type
_entity.pdbx_description
1 polymer ?
#
loop_
_entity_poly.entity_id
_entity_poly.type
_entity_poly.pdbx_seq_one_letter_code
_entity_poly.pdbx_strand_id
1 'polypeptide(L)'
;MTAEPAHHWPVPPQDGYTVDDLLTLPDLPPHTELIDGSLVFVSPQRYFHSLVIDLLVNGLRRTAPPELRVVREMTVVIDKRNGPEPDVSVVGAASVGGWEQTYFPAEAVLLAVEVVSPDSEARDRMTKPFKYACAGIPHFWRVDMTTADHQPIVHVFKLDNETRSYAPTGTHRGALKLTVPFDIDIDIDLTEIRL
;
A
#
# COMPACT_ATOMS: atom_id res chain seq x y z
N MET A 1 -23.97 -8.47 -34.84
CA MET A 1 -23.42 -8.68 -33.49
C MET A 1 -21.93 -8.89 -33.65
N THR A 2 -21.11 -7.87 -33.37
CA THR A 2 -19.65 -8.03 -33.34
C THR A 2 -19.32 -8.65 -32.01
N ALA A 3 -18.70 -9.84 -32.00
CA ALA A 3 -18.18 -10.46 -30.82
C ALA A 3 -17.11 -9.51 -30.20
N GLU A 4 -17.23 -9.18 -28.92
CA GLU A 4 -16.14 -8.50 -28.21
C GLU A 4 -14.87 -9.35 -28.31
N PRO A 5 -13.71 -8.75 -28.58
CA PRO A 5 -12.46 -9.50 -28.61
C PRO A 5 -12.27 -10.18 -27.23
N ALA A 6 -12.02 -11.49 -27.26
CA ALA A 6 -11.70 -12.23 -26.04
C ALA A 6 -10.47 -11.59 -25.38
N HIS A 7 -10.60 -11.20 -24.13
CA HIS A 7 -9.46 -10.66 -23.37
C HIS A 7 -8.44 -11.80 -23.16
N HIS A 8 -7.31 -11.69 -23.83
CA HIS A 8 -6.24 -12.67 -23.67
C HIS A 8 -5.34 -12.24 -22.51
N TRP A 9 -5.48 -12.91 -21.38
CA TRP A 9 -4.54 -12.78 -20.28
C TRP A 9 -3.16 -13.30 -20.71
N PRO A 10 -2.07 -12.60 -20.35
CA PRO A 10 -0.73 -13.08 -20.66
C PRO A 10 -0.50 -14.45 -19.98
N VAL A 11 0.06 -15.39 -20.75
CA VAL A 11 0.41 -16.71 -20.22
C VAL A 11 1.66 -16.58 -19.34
N PRO A 12 1.62 -17.06 -18.07
CA PRO A 12 2.78 -16.97 -17.20
C PRO A 12 4.00 -17.68 -17.81
N PRO A 13 5.19 -17.03 -17.76
CA PRO A 13 6.44 -17.73 -18.03
C PRO A 13 6.64 -18.92 -17.07
N GLN A 14 7.47 -19.89 -17.47
CA GLN A 14 7.73 -21.09 -16.66
C GLN A 14 8.19 -20.76 -15.23
N ASP A 15 8.99 -19.69 -15.09
CA ASP A 15 9.50 -19.21 -13.80
C ASP A 15 8.63 -18.12 -13.13
N GLY A 16 7.43 -17.86 -13.67
CA GLY A 16 6.53 -16.78 -13.26
C GLY A 16 6.94 -15.42 -13.83
N TYR A 17 6.15 -14.39 -13.51
CA TYR A 17 6.40 -13.02 -13.95
C TYR A 17 7.50 -12.34 -13.14
N THR A 18 8.05 -11.29 -13.72
CA THR A 18 9.04 -10.40 -13.10
C THR A 18 8.46 -8.98 -12.94
N VAL A 19 9.15 -8.14 -12.17
CA VAL A 19 8.81 -6.71 -12.07
C VAL A 19 8.91 -6.02 -13.43
N ASP A 20 9.86 -6.41 -14.29
CA ASP A 20 9.94 -5.87 -15.65
C ASP A 20 8.67 -6.20 -16.44
N ASP A 21 8.15 -7.43 -16.29
CA ASP A 21 6.87 -7.80 -16.89
C ASP A 21 5.71 -6.96 -16.33
N LEU A 22 5.63 -6.78 -15.00
CA LEU A 22 4.61 -5.94 -14.37
C LEU A 22 4.62 -4.51 -14.93
N LEU A 23 5.79 -3.93 -15.14
CA LEU A 23 5.95 -2.54 -15.57
C LEU A 23 5.82 -2.35 -17.09
N THR A 24 5.91 -3.41 -17.90
CA THR A 24 5.98 -3.29 -19.37
C THR A 24 4.92 -4.05 -20.13
N LEU A 25 4.26 -5.04 -19.53
CA LEU A 25 3.18 -5.76 -20.18
C LEU A 25 2.02 -4.81 -20.51
N PRO A 26 1.54 -4.82 -21.77
CA PRO A 26 0.41 -4.00 -22.17
C PRO A 26 -0.89 -4.55 -21.56
N ASP A 27 -1.86 -3.66 -21.40
CA ASP A 27 -3.25 -3.98 -21.05
C ASP A 27 -3.45 -4.72 -19.72
N LEU A 28 -2.47 -4.63 -18.79
CA LEU A 28 -2.68 -5.07 -17.43
C LEU A 28 -3.76 -4.21 -16.76
N PRO A 29 -4.69 -4.81 -16.00
CA PRO A 29 -5.65 -4.04 -15.22
C PRO A 29 -4.95 -3.03 -14.29
N PRO A 30 -5.56 -1.86 -14.04
CA PRO A 30 -5.07 -0.94 -13.01
C PRO A 30 -4.88 -1.66 -11.67
N HIS A 31 -3.91 -1.22 -10.89
CA HIS A 31 -3.60 -1.77 -9.56
C HIS A 31 -3.21 -3.26 -9.58
N THR A 32 -2.61 -3.72 -10.69
CA THR A 32 -2.01 -5.07 -10.74
C THR A 32 -0.75 -5.11 -9.90
N GLU A 33 -0.68 -6.07 -8.99
CA GLU A 33 0.50 -6.31 -8.14
C GLU A 33 1.27 -7.55 -8.63
N LEU A 34 2.54 -7.62 -8.30
CA LEU A 34 3.35 -8.84 -8.47
C LEU A 34 3.73 -9.40 -7.10
N ILE A 35 3.27 -10.62 -6.81
CA ILE A 35 3.56 -11.32 -5.56
C ILE A 35 4.12 -12.72 -5.88
N ASP A 36 5.35 -12.97 -5.50
CA ASP A 36 6.08 -14.23 -5.76
C ASP A 36 6.06 -14.67 -7.22
N GLY A 37 6.09 -13.70 -8.14
CA GLY A 37 6.05 -13.93 -9.59
C GLY A 37 4.65 -14.24 -10.13
N SER A 38 3.61 -13.99 -9.37
CA SER A 38 2.22 -14.08 -9.80
C SER A 38 1.61 -12.69 -9.92
N LEU A 39 0.98 -12.38 -11.06
CA LEU A 39 0.16 -11.16 -11.19
C LEU A 39 -1.11 -11.32 -10.39
N VAL A 40 -1.37 -10.36 -9.51
CA VAL A 40 -2.54 -10.28 -8.65
C VAL A 40 -3.39 -9.10 -9.10
N PHE A 41 -4.60 -9.39 -9.54
CA PHE A 41 -5.58 -8.37 -9.94
C PHE A 41 -6.41 -7.97 -8.74
N VAL A 42 -6.58 -6.67 -8.54
CA VAL A 42 -7.32 -6.12 -7.40
C VAL A 42 -8.76 -5.86 -7.82
N SER A 43 -9.69 -6.21 -6.94
CA SER A 43 -11.12 -5.92 -7.12
C SER A 43 -11.40 -4.41 -7.03
N PRO A 44 -12.51 -3.92 -7.62
CA PRO A 44 -12.91 -2.53 -7.47
C PRO A 44 -12.98 -2.10 -6.00
N GLN A 45 -12.43 -0.93 -5.70
CA GLN A 45 -12.33 -0.40 -4.34
C GLN A 45 -13.71 -0.10 -3.74
N ARG A 46 -13.89 -0.41 -2.45
CA ARG A 46 -15.08 -0.05 -1.69
C ARG A 46 -15.00 1.40 -1.23
N TYR A 47 -16.15 2.05 -1.01
CA TYR A 47 -16.22 3.45 -0.58
C TYR A 47 -15.40 3.73 0.70
N PHE A 48 -15.50 2.86 1.72
CA PHE A 48 -14.68 2.96 2.94
C PHE A 48 -13.18 3.03 2.61
N HIS A 49 -12.71 2.13 1.75
CA HIS A 49 -11.30 2.04 1.38
C HIS A 49 -10.82 3.34 0.72
N SER A 50 -11.54 3.81 -0.29
CA SER A 50 -11.22 5.06 -0.98
C SER A 50 -11.19 6.26 -0.04
N LEU A 51 -12.21 6.37 0.85
CA LEU A 51 -12.33 7.45 1.82
C LEU A 51 -11.17 7.46 2.82
N VAL A 52 -10.80 6.29 3.35
CA VAL A 52 -9.69 6.17 4.31
C VAL A 52 -8.35 6.50 3.66
N ILE A 53 -8.12 6.06 2.42
CA ILE A 53 -6.90 6.44 1.68
C ILE A 53 -6.81 7.96 1.54
N ASP A 54 -7.87 8.61 1.08
CA ASP A 54 -7.88 10.07 0.88
C ASP A 54 -7.64 10.82 2.20
N LEU A 55 -8.23 10.36 3.30
CA LEU A 55 -8.04 10.92 4.63
C LEU A 55 -6.59 10.79 5.09
N LEU A 56 -6.00 9.60 4.96
CA LEU A 56 -4.61 9.35 5.35
C LEU A 56 -3.63 10.13 4.46
N VAL A 57 -3.83 10.13 3.15
CA VAL A 57 -2.97 10.89 2.21
C VAL A 57 -2.99 12.38 2.55
N ASN A 58 -4.19 12.97 2.74
CA ASN A 58 -4.34 14.38 3.05
C ASN A 58 -3.74 14.72 4.43
N GLY A 59 -3.97 13.86 5.42
CA GLY A 59 -3.42 14.01 6.76
C GLY A 59 -1.89 13.96 6.77
N LEU A 60 -1.31 12.95 6.16
CA LEU A 60 0.14 12.79 6.06
C LEU A 60 0.79 13.94 5.27
N ARG A 61 0.19 14.39 4.17
CA ARG A 61 0.72 15.52 3.38
C ARG A 61 0.79 16.83 4.14
N ARG A 62 -0.10 17.05 5.12
CA ARG A 62 -0.08 18.27 5.94
C ARG A 62 1.11 18.34 6.89
N THR A 63 1.60 17.19 7.34
CA THR A 63 2.64 17.11 8.38
C THR A 63 3.96 16.54 7.88
N ALA A 64 3.98 15.94 6.68
CA ALA A 64 5.20 15.39 6.10
C ALA A 64 6.26 16.49 5.90
N PRO A 65 7.49 16.29 6.39
CA PRO A 65 8.58 17.21 6.18
C PRO A 65 8.99 17.28 4.69
N PRO A 66 9.66 18.37 4.24
CA PRO A 66 9.92 18.62 2.82
C PRO A 66 10.80 17.56 2.12
N GLU A 67 11.56 16.79 2.87
CA GLU A 67 12.37 15.67 2.36
C GLU A 67 11.58 14.39 2.12
N LEU A 68 10.27 14.38 2.43
CA LEU A 68 9.38 13.24 2.20
C LEU A 68 8.26 13.58 1.21
N ARG A 69 7.73 12.56 0.57
CA ARG A 69 6.54 12.63 -0.29
C ARG A 69 5.56 11.55 0.11
N VAL A 70 4.28 11.91 0.08
CA VAL A 70 3.17 10.98 0.29
C VAL A 70 2.56 10.66 -1.06
N VAL A 71 2.59 9.39 -1.41
CA VAL A 71 2.05 8.85 -2.66
C VAL A 71 1.00 7.79 -2.35
N ARG A 72 0.09 7.56 -3.30
CA ARG A 72 -0.93 6.51 -3.18
C ARG A 72 -0.84 5.58 -4.36
N GLU A 73 -1.10 4.31 -4.11
CA GLU A 73 -1.31 3.31 -5.14
C GLU A 73 -0.18 3.32 -6.20
N MET A 74 1.07 3.24 -5.71
CA MET A 74 2.24 3.13 -6.56
C MET A 74 3.03 1.88 -6.21
N THR A 75 3.47 1.16 -7.23
CA THR A 75 4.26 -0.07 -7.06
C THR A 75 5.52 0.17 -6.22
N VAL A 76 5.76 -0.69 -5.24
CA VAL A 76 7.00 -0.75 -4.47
C VAL A 76 7.81 -1.97 -4.91
N VAL A 77 8.89 -1.74 -5.63
CA VAL A 77 9.77 -2.80 -6.11
C VAL A 77 10.62 -3.32 -4.97
N ILE A 78 10.34 -4.55 -4.53
CA ILE A 78 11.06 -5.23 -3.44
C ILE A 78 12.21 -6.07 -4.02
N ASP A 79 11.91 -6.87 -5.01
CA ASP A 79 12.85 -7.73 -5.73
C ASP A 79 12.32 -8.07 -7.13
N LYS A 80 13.04 -8.92 -7.86
CA LYS A 80 12.67 -9.30 -9.23
C LYS A 80 11.26 -9.92 -9.35
N ARG A 81 10.74 -10.52 -8.28
CA ARG A 81 9.47 -11.27 -8.28
C ARG A 81 8.40 -10.65 -7.40
N ASN A 82 8.69 -9.49 -6.79
CA ASN A 82 7.79 -8.83 -5.86
C ASN A 82 7.74 -7.34 -6.10
N GLY A 83 6.58 -6.87 -6.52
CA GLY A 83 6.20 -5.48 -6.73
C GLY A 83 4.77 -5.26 -6.22
N PRO A 84 4.52 -5.28 -4.90
CA PRO A 84 3.23 -4.92 -4.34
C PRO A 84 2.94 -3.43 -4.53
N GLU A 85 1.67 -3.07 -4.43
CA GLU A 85 1.19 -1.69 -4.51
C GLU A 85 0.52 -1.32 -3.18
N PRO A 86 1.24 -0.69 -2.22
CA PRO A 86 0.63 -0.21 -0.99
C PRO A 86 -0.41 0.88 -1.27
N ASP A 87 -1.51 0.89 -0.51
CA ASP A 87 -2.55 1.90 -0.65
C ASP A 87 -2.02 3.32 -0.43
N VAL A 88 -1.12 3.49 0.55
CA VAL A 88 -0.38 4.75 0.78
C VAL A 88 1.07 4.43 1.10
N SER A 89 1.98 5.23 0.54
CA SER A 89 3.40 5.16 0.89
C SER A 89 3.94 6.54 1.22
N VAL A 90 4.88 6.60 2.17
CA VAL A 90 5.73 7.77 2.40
C VAL A 90 7.12 7.44 1.91
N VAL A 91 7.62 8.22 0.97
CA VAL A 91 8.90 7.98 0.30
C VAL A 91 9.83 9.18 0.43
N GLY A 92 11.13 8.95 0.28
CA GLY A 92 12.11 10.04 0.22
C GLY A 92 11.88 10.91 -1.01
N ALA A 93 11.86 12.24 -0.85
CA ALA A 93 11.65 13.18 -1.95
C ALA A 93 12.72 13.05 -3.05
N ALA A 94 13.95 12.67 -2.68
CA ALA A 94 15.05 12.45 -3.62
C ALA A 94 14.84 11.24 -4.56
N SER A 95 13.91 10.33 -4.23
CA SER A 95 13.57 9.18 -5.06
C SER A 95 12.54 9.51 -6.16
N VAL A 96 11.99 10.72 -6.16
CA VAL A 96 11.05 11.17 -7.19
C VAL A 96 11.85 11.61 -8.42
N GLY A 97 11.86 10.77 -9.46
CA GLY A 97 12.63 11.01 -10.70
C GLY A 97 11.88 11.84 -11.74
N GLY A 98 10.55 11.95 -11.67
CA GLY A 98 9.77 12.72 -12.66
C GLY A 98 8.28 12.38 -12.65
N TRP A 99 7.53 13.05 -13.54
CA TRP A 99 6.06 12.95 -13.60
C TRP A 99 5.55 11.61 -14.12
N GLU A 100 6.36 10.88 -14.89
CA GLU A 100 6.01 9.59 -15.50
C GLU A 100 6.41 8.39 -14.63
N GLN A 101 6.89 8.64 -13.41
CA GLN A 101 7.31 7.58 -12.51
C GLN A 101 6.12 6.77 -12.02
N THR A 102 6.19 5.43 -12.11
CA THR A 102 5.13 4.50 -11.74
C THR A 102 5.48 3.61 -10.54
N TYR A 103 6.72 3.61 -10.10
CA TYR A 103 7.19 2.78 -8.99
C TYR A 103 8.25 3.46 -8.13
N PHE A 104 8.46 2.92 -6.94
CA PHE A 104 9.57 3.27 -6.05
C PHE A 104 10.32 2.00 -5.64
N PRO A 105 11.66 2.04 -5.50
CA PRO A 105 12.39 0.94 -4.87
C PRO A 105 12.10 0.91 -3.36
N ALA A 106 12.12 -0.28 -2.76
CA ALA A 106 11.73 -0.46 -1.35
C ALA A 106 12.58 0.36 -0.38
N GLU A 107 13.86 0.57 -0.68
CA GLU A 107 14.78 1.40 0.11
C GLU A 107 14.41 2.88 0.16
N ALA A 108 13.60 3.35 -0.77
CA ALA A 108 13.07 4.72 -0.76
C ALA A 108 11.85 4.88 0.13
N VAL A 109 11.23 3.78 0.57
CA VAL A 109 9.96 3.78 1.31
C VAL A 109 10.23 3.82 2.81
N LEU A 110 9.72 4.86 3.47
CA LEU A 110 9.78 5.03 4.93
C LEU A 110 8.59 4.38 5.63
N LEU A 111 7.42 4.45 5.03
CA LEU A 111 6.16 3.91 5.56
C LEU A 111 5.35 3.31 4.42
N ALA A 112 4.86 2.09 4.61
CA ALA A 112 3.82 1.47 3.80
C ALA A 112 2.53 1.34 4.60
N VAL A 113 1.38 1.60 3.98
CA VAL A 113 0.06 1.51 4.59
C VAL A 113 -0.84 0.63 3.73
N GLU A 114 -1.54 -0.32 4.36
CA GLU A 114 -2.56 -1.17 3.73
C GLU A 114 -3.90 -0.95 4.42
N VAL A 115 -4.93 -0.68 3.65
CA VAL A 115 -6.33 -0.59 4.09
C VAL A 115 -7.02 -1.90 3.74
N VAL A 116 -7.21 -2.75 4.74
CA VAL A 116 -7.69 -4.12 4.54
C VAL A 116 -9.10 -4.15 3.93
N SER A 117 -9.22 -4.88 2.84
CA SER A 117 -10.50 -5.25 2.22
C SER A 117 -10.75 -6.75 2.38
N PRO A 118 -11.99 -7.25 2.26
CA PRO A 118 -12.25 -8.69 2.32
C PRO A 118 -11.47 -9.51 1.28
N ASP A 119 -11.20 -8.91 0.11
CA ASP A 119 -10.52 -9.59 -1.00
C ASP A 119 -8.99 -9.60 -0.82
N SER A 120 -8.43 -8.65 -0.05
CA SER A 120 -7.00 -8.53 0.21
C SER A 120 -6.58 -9.02 1.60
N GLU A 121 -7.52 -9.39 2.48
CA GLU A 121 -7.31 -9.63 3.91
C GLU A 121 -6.07 -10.50 4.22
N ALA A 122 -5.95 -11.66 3.59
CA ALA A 122 -4.83 -12.57 3.84
C ALA A 122 -3.49 -11.96 3.38
N ARG A 123 -3.48 -11.22 2.27
CA ARG A 123 -2.28 -10.55 1.76
C ARG A 123 -1.85 -9.40 2.66
N ASP A 124 -2.78 -8.52 3.04
CA ASP A 124 -2.50 -7.32 3.82
C ASP A 124 -2.17 -7.62 5.29
N ARG A 125 -2.66 -8.76 5.81
CA ARG A 125 -2.37 -9.19 7.19
C ARG A 125 -1.10 -10.01 7.32
N MET A 126 -0.70 -10.75 6.28
CA MET A 126 0.39 -11.73 6.38
C MET A 126 1.45 -11.55 5.30
N THR A 127 1.07 -11.61 4.03
CA THR A 127 2.04 -11.69 2.93
C THR A 127 2.80 -10.38 2.72
N LYS A 128 2.07 -9.27 2.53
CA LYS A 128 2.70 -7.96 2.29
C LYS A 128 3.53 -7.46 3.47
N PRO A 129 3.04 -7.49 4.74
CA PRO A 129 3.87 -7.10 5.88
C PRO A 129 5.17 -7.91 6.00
N PHE A 130 5.12 -9.22 5.77
CA PHE A 130 6.32 -10.03 5.74
C PHE A 130 7.32 -9.57 4.66
N LYS A 131 6.83 -9.31 3.44
CA LYS A 131 7.68 -8.84 2.33
C LYS A 131 8.26 -7.46 2.61
N TYR A 132 7.47 -6.53 3.13
CA TYR A 132 7.93 -5.19 3.51
C TYR A 132 9.00 -5.24 4.60
N ALA A 133 8.81 -6.10 5.62
CA ALA A 133 9.80 -6.30 6.67
C ALA A 133 11.11 -6.89 6.13
N CYS A 134 11.05 -7.90 5.25
CA CYS A 134 12.22 -8.47 4.58
C CYS A 134 12.94 -7.43 3.70
N ALA A 135 12.20 -6.54 3.05
CA ALA A 135 12.75 -5.44 2.25
C ALA A 135 13.35 -4.31 3.11
N GLY A 136 13.11 -4.30 4.43
CA GLY A 136 13.66 -3.31 5.34
C GLY A 136 12.86 -2.02 5.45
N ILE A 137 11.59 -2.00 5.03
CA ILE A 137 10.71 -0.82 5.17
C ILE A 137 10.49 -0.55 6.66
N PRO A 138 10.87 0.64 7.20
CA PRO A 138 10.94 0.85 8.66
C PRO A 138 9.59 0.85 9.36
N HIS A 139 8.55 1.34 8.69
CA HIS A 139 7.22 1.51 9.29
C HIS A 139 6.15 0.88 8.41
N PHE A 140 5.18 0.25 9.07
CA PHE A 140 4.02 -0.34 8.41
C PHE A 140 2.77 0.02 9.21
N TRP A 141 1.71 0.41 8.51
CA TRP A 141 0.38 0.57 9.11
C TRP A 141 -0.60 -0.36 8.41
N ARG A 142 -1.46 -0.96 9.21
CA ARG A 142 -2.62 -1.68 8.70
C ARG A 142 -3.88 -1.01 9.21
N VAL A 143 -4.79 -0.73 8.31
CA VAL A 143 -6.07 -0.12 8.64
C VAL A 143 -7.19 -1.14 8.44
N ASP A 144 -7.88 -1.43 9.52
CA ASP A 144 -9.05 -2.31 9.54
C ASP A 144 -10.33 -1.48 9.68
N MET A 145 -11.44 -1.97 9.11
CA MET A 145 -12.77 -1.43 9.35
C MET A 145 -13.42 -2.18 10.50
N THR A 146 -13.96 -1.47 11.50
CA THR A 146 -14.78 -2.09 12.54
C THR A 146 -16.09 -2.63 11.95
N THR A 147 -16.58 -3.72 12.51
CA THR A 147 -17.85 -4.32 12.07
C THR A 147 -19.09 -3.62 12.66
N ALA A 148 -18.95 -2.95 13.81
CA ALA A 148 -20.06 -2.36 14.54
C ALA A 148 -20.48 -0.99 13.99
N ASP A 149 -19.52 -0.12 13.72
CA ASP A 149 -19.73 1.29 13.37
C ASP A 149 -18.99 1.74 12.10
N HIS A 150 -18.36 0.79 11.40
CA HIS A 150 -17.60 1.00 10.17
C HIS A 150 -16.49 2.07 10.30
N GLN A 151 -15.94 2.23 11.51
CA GLN A 151 -14.85 3.16 11.77
C GLN A 151 -13.49 2.54 11.47
N PRO A 152 -12.49 3.33 11.03
CA PRO A 152 -11.14 2.83 10.84
C PRO A 152 -10.44 2.57 12.17
N ILE A 153 -9.67 1.49 12.20
CA ILE A 153 -8.70 1.19 13.25
C ILE A 153 -7.32 1.12 12.59
N VAL A 154 -6.43 1.99 13.02
CA VAL A 154 -5.05 2.00 12.52
C VAL A 154 -4.15 1.25 13.49
N HIS A 155 -3.58 0.14 13.03
CA HIS A 155 -2.56 -0.62 13.73
C HIS A 155 -1.19 -0.18 13.21
N VAL A 156 -0.35 0.30 14.12
CA VAL A 156 0.98 0.86 13.82
C VAL A 156 2.04 -0.16 14.20
N PHE A 157 2.97 -0.39 13.28
CA PHE A 157 4.08 -1.32 13.46
C PHE A 157 5.40 -0.66 13.10
N LYS A 158 6.47 -1.10 13.77
CA LYS A 158 7.85 -0.72 13.50
C LYS A 158 8.67 -1.96 13.21
N LEU A 159 9.56 -1.86 12.22
CA LEU A 159 10.48 -2.94 11.89
C LEU A 159 11.46 -3.19 13.06
N ASP A 160 11.51 -4.42 13.50
CA ASP A 160 12.60 -4.94 14.32
C ASP A 160 13.69 -5.49 13.37
N ASN A 161 14.83 -4.82 13.37
CA ASN A 161 15.93 -5.14 12.46
C ASN A 161 16.63 -6.47 12.81
N GLU A 162 16.54 -6.93 14.05
CA GLU A 162 17.16 -8.20 14.47
C GLU A 162 16.33 -9.39 13.97
N THR A 163 15.02 -9.32 14.17
CA THR A 163 14.10 -10.41 13.77
C THR A 163 13.60 -10.27 12.33
N ARG A 164 13.82 -9.12 11.68
CA ARG A 164 13.28 -8.79 10.35
C ARG A 164 11.76 -8.96 10.29
N SER A 165 11.09 -8.55 11.36
CA SER A 165 9.64 -8.62 11.49
C SER A 165 9.07 -7.32 12.07
N TYR A 166 7.76 -7.10 11.89
CA TYR A 166 7.09 -5.92 12.44
C TYR A 166 6.62 -6.16 13.87
N ALA A 167 7.09 -5.33 14.80
CA ALA A 167 6.60 -5.25 16.16
C ALA A 167 5.46 -4.21 16.27
N PRO A 168 4.31 -4.53 16.89
CA PRO A 168 3.24 -3.57 17.10
C PRO A 168 3.68 -2.46 18.08
N THR A 169 3.40 -1.21 17.73
CA THR A 169 3.73 -0.04 18.55
C THR A 169 2.51 0.74 18.99
N GLY A 170 1.34 0.54 18.38
CA GLY A 170 0.10 1.18 18.78
C GLY A 170 -1.11 0.73 17.98
N THR A 171 -2.29 1.05 18.54
CA THR A 171 -3.59 0.91 17.85
C THR A 171 -4.40 2.17 18.13
N HIS A 172 -4.90 2.80 17.07
CA HIS A 172 -5.54 4.11 17.13
C HIS A 172 -6.96 4.06 16.56
N ARG A 173 -7.86 4.83 17.17
CA ARG A 173 -9.26 5.04 16.77
C ARG A 173 -9.60 6.52 16.94
N GLY A 174 -10.44 7.06 16.09
CA GLY A 174 -10.83 8.46 16.08
C GLY A 174 -9.71 9.42 15.71
N ALA A 175 -8.58 9.41 16.44
CA ALA A 175 -7.42 10.24 16.16
C ALA A 175 -6.14 9.41 16.09
N LEU A 176 -5.31 9.69 15.09
CA LEU A 176 -3.98 9.10 14.87
C LEU A 176 -2.93 10.16 15.21
N LYS A 177 -2.39 10.09 16.44
CA LYS A 177 -1.35 11.01 16.93
C LYS A 177 -0.06 10.24 17.18
N LEU A 178 0.96 10.54 16.39
CA LEU A 178 2.26 9.86 16.42
C LEU A 178 3.39 10.90 16.32
N THR A 179 4.54 10.53 16.87
CA THR A 179 5.80 11.31 16.73
C THR A 179 6.82 10.58 15.84
N VAL A 180 6.49 9.38 15.37
CA VAL A 180 7.35 8.53 14.56
C VAL A 180 6.50 7.96 13.41
N PRO A 181 6.99 8.02 12.16
CA PRO A 181 8.32 8.42 11.69
C PRO A 181 8.57 9.93 11.66
N PHE A 182 7.55 10.74 11.80
CA PHE A 182 7.53 12.20 11.99
C PHE A 182 6.28 12.57 12.77
N ASP A 183 6.10 13.84 13.10
CA ASP A 183 4.90 14.28 13.81
C ASP A 183 3.67 14.16 12.93
N ILE A 184 2.70 13.34 13.38
CA ILE A 184 1.45 13.05 12.66
C ILE A 184 0.28 13.35 13.58
N ASP A 185 -0.68 14.14 13.10
CA ASP A 185 -1.97 14.38 13.75
C ASP A 185 -3.07 14.34 12.70
N ILE A 186 -3.79 13.20 12.64
CA ILE A 186 -4.84 12.94 11.67
C ILE A 186 -6.10 12.55 12.43
N ASP A 187 -7.18 13.27 12.19
CA ASP A 187 -8.52 12.84 12.58
C ASP A 187 -8.95 11.73 11.63
N ILE A 188 -9.20 10.54 12.18
CA ILE A 188 -9.65 9.36 11.44
C ILE A 188 -11.10 8.97 11.78
N ASP A 189 -11.84 9.84 12.48
CA ASP A 189 -13.26 9.64 12.77
C ASP A 189 -14.12 9.91 11.53
N LEU A 190 -14.89 8.93 11.12
CA LEU A 190 -15.79 9.02 9.98
C LEU A 190 -17.25 9.34 10.36
N THR A 191 -17.54 9.60 11.65
CA THR A 191 -18.90 9.76 12.17
C THR A 191 -19.68 10.91 11.51
N GLU A 192 -18.99 11.98 11.12
CA GLU A 192 -19.61 13.13 10.48
C GLU A 192 -19.75 13.00 8.96
N ILE A 193 -19.19 11.95 8.37
CA ILE A 193 -19.30 11.71 6.93
C ILE A 193 -20.65 11.09 6.64
N ARG A 194 -21.49 11.86 5.95
CA ARG A 194 -22.83 11.39 5.52
C ARG A 194 -22.68 10.52 4.27
N LEU A 195 -23.28 9.32 4.30
CA LEU A 195 -23.45 8.45 3.15
C LEU A 195 -24.57 8.95 2.25
#